data_3060eaa88bbe6ab7d52f43b04dbdd8d7
#
_entry.id   3060eaa88bbe6ab7d52f43b04dbdd8d7
#
_cell.length_a   1.000
_cell.length_b   1.000
_cell.length_c   1.000
_cell.angle_alpha   90.00
_cell.angle_beta   90.00
_cell.angle_gamma   90.00
#
_symmetry.space_group_name_H-M   'P 1'
#
loop_
_entity.id
_entity.type
_entity.pdbx_description
1 polymer ?
#
loop_
_entity_poly.entity_id
_entity_poly.type
_entity_poly.pdbx_seq_one_letter_code
_entity_poly.pdbx_strand_id
1 'polypeptide(L)'
;MNPDFLIPVKESLVAHLELQSDLSLGQKITIHSEKNDFPALENVQIAIFGVQEDRNSQDNFGCGKDLDCIRTKLYELFPGDWHTNIVDLGNVSKGNAVSDTYFAVSEIISSLLKKNIIPVIIGGGQDITYVNYRAYDALEQTVNITAVDSRFDLGDLEDELTSQSYLSKIIMQQPNNLFNYCNVGYQTFFNSQEEIKLLDALFFDAYRLGEAKNLENIEPAFRNADIVSIDIGAVRQSEAPANNNASPNGFYGDEICAISRYAGISDKVSSFGIYEYNSKYDKHNQTAHLIAQMIWYFIEGVNSRVKDYPFTQKDNYQKFTVLLADDDPLTFYKSHKTGRWWIEINILSNNKYKRHALIPCTYQDYVAATKEIIPEKWYKAMQKMV
;
A
#
# COMPACT_ATOMS: atom_id res chain seq x y z
N MET A 1 -16.66 11.59 8.91
CA MET A 1 -15.34 11.67 9.58
C MET A 1 -15.44 12.69 10.70
N ASN A 2 -15.02 12.35 11.91
CA ASN A 2 -14.96 13.30 13.01
C ASN A 2 -13.59 14.00 13.01
N PRO A 3 -13.53 15.35 12.83
CA PRO A 3 -12.29 16.11 12.87
C PRO A 3 -11.55 16.04 14.21
N ASP A 4 -12.27 15.80 15.32
CA ASP A 4 -11.69 15.75 16.68
C ASP A 4 -10.65 14.63 16.87
N PHE A 5 -10.60 13.65 15.95
CA PHE A 5 -9.58 12.62 15.95
C PHE A 5 -8.24 13.10 15.38
N LEU A 6 -8.21 14.30 14.79
CA LEU A 6 -7.06 14.80 14.05
C LEU A 6 -6.48 16.05 14.74
N ILE A 7 -5.22 15.95 15.12
CA ILE A 7 -4.45 17.10 15.59
C ILE A 7 -3.89 17.83 14.38
N PRO A 8 -4.08 19.15 14.27
CA PRO A 8 -3.53 19.97 13.20
C PRO A 8 -2.00 19.82 13.05
N VAL A 9 -1.51 20.07 11.85
CA VAL A 9 -0.07 20.26 11.60
C VAL A 9 0.43 21.45 12.42
N LYS A 10 1.59 21.30 13.06
CA LYS A 10 2.16 22.35 13.93
C LYS A 10 2.34 23.67 13.19
N GLU A 11 1.97 24.74 13.85
CA GLU A 11 2.09 26.10 13.32
C GLU A 11 3.53 26.45 12.92
N SER A 12 4.52 25.96 13.66
CA SER A 12 5.94 26.17 13.32
C SER A 12 6.31 25.61 11.94
N LEU A 13 5.69 24.48 11.52
CA LEU A 13 5.91 23.91 10.21
C LEU A 13 5.21 24.74 9.12
N VAL A 14 3.98 25.19 9.39
CA VAL A 14 3.22 26.05 8.46
C VAL A 14 3.91 27.38 8.26
N ALA A 15 4.40 28.03 9.34
CA ALA A 15 5.16 29.27 9.24
C ALA A 15 6.46 29.11 8.44
N HIS A 16 7.10 27.93 8.49
CA HIS A 16 8.28 27.66 7.65
C HIS A 16 7.95 27.65 6.16
N LEU A 17 6.74 27.29 5.77
CA LEU A 17 6.30 27.32 4.37
C LEU A 17 6.30 28.73 3.78
N GLU A 18 6.04 29.76 4.58
CA GLU A 18 6.07 31.17 4.13
C GLU A 18 7.47 31.59 3.63
N LEU A 19 8.51 30.86 4.04
CA LEU A 19 9.89 31.09 3.60
C LEU A 19 10.29 30.28 2.36
N GLN A 20 9.42 29.38 1.90
CA GLN A 20 9.67 28.52 0.75
C GLN A 20 9.17 29.14 -0.55
N SER A 21 9.54 28.54 -1.68
CA SER A 21 9.03 28.93 -2.99
C SER A 21 7.51 28.72 -3.08
N ASP A 22 6.80 29.69 -3.66
CA ASP A 22 5.35 29.58 -3.97
C ASP A 22 5.03 28.39 -4.89
N LEU A 23 6.03 27.76 -5.48
CA LEU A 23 5.91 26.59 -6.33
C LEU A 23 6.10 25.27 -5.56
N SER A 24 6.50 25.33 -4.29
CA SER A 24 6.69 24.12 -3.48
C SER A 24 5.36 23.40 -3.20
N LEU A 25 5.43 22.11 -2.94
CA LEU A 25 4.26 21.28 -2.69
C LEU A 25 3.46 21.76 -1.47
N GLY A 26 4.15 22.18 -0.41
CA GLY A 26 3.52 22.72 0.79
C GLY A 26 2.68 23.97 0.55
N GLN A 27 3.01 24.77 -0.49
CA GLN A 27 2.22 25.94 -0.93
C GLN A 27 1.05 25.56 -1.85
N LYS A 28 1.02 24.34 -2.39
CA LYS A 28 0.01 23.87 -3.36
C LYS A 28 -1.06 22.96 -2.76
N ILE A 29 -0.81 22.39 -1.58
CA ILE A 29 -1.76 21.53 -0.89
C ILE A 29 -2.51 22.30 0.19
N THR A 30 -3.69 21.82 0.55
CA THR A 30 -4.44 22.37 1.70
C THR A 30 -3.99 21.66 2.98
N ILE A 31 -3.60 22.40 3.99
CA ILE A 31 -3.07 21.88 5.26
C ILE A 31 -4.03 22.24 6.40
N HIS A 32 -4.47 21.21 7.15
CA HIS A 32 -5.15 21.41 8.42
C HIS A 32 -4.15 21.93 9.46
N SER A 33 -4.32 23.16 9.87
CA SER A 33 -3.46 23.83 10.85
C SER A 33 -4.30 24.57 11.89
N GLU A 34 -3.66 25.05 12.97
CA GLU A 34 -4.36 25.82 14.00
C GLU A 34 -4.99 27.13 13.49
N LYS A 35 -4.43 27.70 12.43
CA LYS A 35 -4.94 28.93 11.78
C LYS A 35 -6.01 28.66 10.74
N ASN A 36 -6.01 27.50 10.14
CA ASN A 36 -6.92 27.10 9.09
C ASN A 36 -7.92 26.09 9.63
N ASP A 37 -9.20 26.33 9.46
CA ASP A 37 -10.24 25.36 9.77
C ASP A 37 -9.96 24.01 9.09
N PHE A 38 -10.65 22.97 9.59
CA PHE A 38 -10.58 21.65 8.97
C PHE A 38 -10.93 21.74 7.48
N PRO A 39 -10.08 21.18 6.57
CA PRO A 39 -10.24 21.37 5.14
C PRO A 39 -11.52 20.72 4.61
N ALA A 40 -12.19 21.40 3.70
CA ALA A 40 -13.28 20.83 2.93
C ALA A 40 -12.76 19.67 2.07
N LEU A 41 -13.49 18.54 2.07
CA LEU A 41 -13.08 17.32 1.37
C LEU A 41 -13.73 17.14 -0.01
N GLU A 42 -14.48 18.14 -0.49
CA GLU A 42 -15.06 18.14 -1.82
C GLU A 42 -13.94 18.26 -2.88
N ASN A 43 -14.00 17.38 -3.87
CA ASN A 43 -13.00 17.32 -4.97
C ASN A 43 -11.56 16.97 -4.54
N VAL A 44 -11.35 16.49 -3.31
CA VAL A 44 -10.08 15.96 -2.86
C VAL A 44 -9.90 14.53 -3.39
N GLN A 45 -8.71 14.21 -3.88
CA GLN A 45 -8.35 12.87 -4.33
C GLN A 45 -7.42 12.15 -3.37
N ILE A 46 -6.55 12.88 -2.68
CA ILE A 46 -5.57 12.32 -1.74
C ILE A 46 -5.64 13.07 -0.41
N ALA A 47 -5.70 12.32 0.68
CA ALA A 47 -5.61 12.85 2.03
C ALA A 47 -4.42 12.22 2.77
N ILE A 48 -3.46 13.04 3.16
CA ILE A 48 -2.29 12.63 3.94
C ILE A 48 -2.64 12.79 5.42
N PHE A 49 -2.29 11.81 6.25
CA PHE A 49 -2.34 11.96 7.70
C PHE A 49 -1.31 11.07 8.40
N GLY A 50 -0.87 11.51 9.56
CA GLY A 50 0.05 10.78 10.40
C GLY A 50 -0.66 9.95 11.45
N VAL A 51 -0.06 8.85 11.89
CA VAL A 51 -0.53 8.03 13.02
C VAL A 51 0.59 7.96 14.06
N GLN A 52 0.30 8.41 15.29
CA GLN A 52 1.31 8.46 16.35
C GLN A 52 1.30 7.22 17.26
N GLU A 53 0.68 6.13 16.82
CA GLU A 53 0.61 4.88 17.60
C GLU A 53 1.83 4.01 17.36
N ASP A 54 2.54 3.68 18.42
CA ASP A 54 3.75 2.85 18.40
C ASP A 54 3.82 1.81 19.52
N ARG A 55 2.76 1.72 20.34
CA ARG A 55 2.75 0.80 21.51
C ARG A 55 2.83 -0.66 21.11
N ASN A 56 2.33 -1.01 19.92
CA ASN A 56 2.37 -2.36 19.38
C ASN A 56 3.48 -2.55 18.32
N SER A 57 4.34 -1.55 18.10
CA SER A 57 5.52 -1.70 17.26
C SER A 57 6.59 -2.48 18.03
N GLN A 58 6.89 -3.68 17.57
CA GLN A 58 7.84 -4.57 18.22
C GLN A 58 9.27 -4.13 17.92
N ASP A 59 10.05 -3.93 19.00
CA ASP A 59 11.46 -3.50 18.95
C ASP A 59 11.72 -2.14 18.27
N ASN A 60 10.69 -1.34 17.96
CA ASN A 60 10.85 -0.04 17.31
C ASN A 60 9.98 1.07 17.94
N PHE A 61 9.84 1.07 19.26
CA PHE A 61 9.11 2.12 20.00
C PHE A 61 9.63 3.52 19.66
N GLY A 62 8.73 4.43 19.34
CA GLY A 62 9.01 5.77 18.88
C GLY A 62 8.72 5.99 17.40
N CYS A 63 8.32 4.97 16.65
CA CYS A 63 8.04 5.09 15.22
C CYS A 63 6.81 5.95 14.87
N GLY A 64 6.02 6.36 15.85
CA GLY A 64 4.94 7.33 15.69
C GLY A 64 5.31 8.76 16.06
N LYS A 65 6.59 9.05 16.40
CA LYS A 65 7.02 10.37 16.85
C LYS A 65 7.62 11.18 15.71
N ASP A 66 7.53 12.53 15.87
CA ASP A 66 8.18 13.52 14.98
C ASP A 66 7.93 13.30 13.48
N LEU A 67 6.70 12.91 13.11
CA LEU A 67 6.30 12.73 11.71
C LEU A 67 6.38 14.02 10.89
N ASP A 68 6.50 15.16 11.56
CA ASP A 68 6.72 16.47 10.94
C ASP A 68 8.05 16.55 10.19
N CYS A 69 9.05 15.72 10.54
CA CYS A 69 10.29 15.62 9.78
C CYS A 69 10.03 15.17 8.33
N ILE A 70 9.11 14.24 8.13
CA ILE A 70 8.69 13.77 6.81
C ILE A 70 7.95 14.88 6.07
N ARG A 71 7.01 15.56 6.74
CA ARG A 71 6.26 16.69 6.17
C ARG A 71 7.17 17.82 5.72
N THR A 72 8.17 18.20 6.57
CA THR A 72 9.15 19.22 6.22
C THR A 72 9.80 18.90 4.88
N LYS A 73 10.24 17.65 4.69
CA LYS A 73 10.88 17.23 3.44
C LYS A 73 9.91 17.12 2.27
N LEU A 74 8.68 16.67 2.50
CA LEU A 74 7.67 16.58 1.48
C LEU A 74 7.24 17.96 0.96
N TYR A 75 7.03 18.90 1.86
CA TYR A 75 6.55 20.23 1.52
C TYR A 75 7.60 21.08 0.77
N GLU A 76 8.90 20.78 0.95
CA GLU A 76 10.00 21.40 0.20
C GLU A 76 10.07 20.97 -1.26
N LEU A 77 9.48 19.80 -1.62
CA LEU A 77 9.53 19.28 -2.99
C LEU A 77 8.65 20.11 -3.93
N PHE A 78 8.98 20.10 -5.21
CA PHE A 78 8.12 20.69 -6.23
C PHE A 78 7.16 19.65 -6.77
N PRO A 79 5.85 19.95 -6.92
CA PRO A 79 4.91 19.06 -7.61
C PRO A 79 5.29 18.92 -9.08
N GLY A 80 4.89 17.81 -9.69
CA GLY A 80 4.88 17.68 -11.14
C GLY A 80 3.71 18.50 -11.77
N ASP A 81 3.41 18.22 -13.04
CA ASP A 81 2.21 18.76 -13.69
C ASP A 81 0.96 17.99 -13.19
N TRP A 82 0.57 18.27 -11.94
CA TRP A 82 -0.47 17.54 -11.24
C TRP A 82 -1.81 18.27 -11.26
N HIS A 83 -2.87 17.49 -11.43
CA HIS A 83 -4.26 17.97 -11.34
C HIS A 83 -4.97 17.44 -10.09
N THR A 84 -4.29 16.67 -9.26
CA THR A 84 -4.81 16.04 -8.05
C THR A 84 -4.87 17.05 -6.91
N ASN A 85 -6.05 17.22 -6.30
CA ASN A 85 -6.22 18.00 -5.09
C ASN A 85 -5.81 17.15 -3.87
N ILE A 86 -4.89 17.68 -3.09
CA ILE A 86 -4.27 16.99 -1.96
C ILE A 86 -4.56 17.80 -0.69
N VAL A 87 -4.88 17.11 0.39
CA VAL A 87 -4.99 17.70 1.73
C VAL A 87 -4.06 16.98 2.70
N ASP A 88 -3.46 17.69 3.63
CA ASP A 88 -2.86 17.11 4.83
C ASP A 88 -3.75 17.37 6.02
N LEU A 89 -4.21 16.30 6.65
CA LEU A 89 -5.18 16.34 7.74
C LEU A 89 -4.53 16.44 9.14
N GLY A 90 -3.20 16.44 9.21
CA GLY A 90 -2.47 16.40 10.49
C GLY A 90 -2.28 14.98 11.00
N ASN A 91 -2.38 14.76 12.31
CA ASN A 91 -2.04 13.49 12.95
C ASN A 91 -3.17 12.94 13.81
N VAL A 92 -3.31 11.62 13.83
CA VAL A 92 -4.06 10.91 14.88
C VAL A 92 -3.10 10.65 16.04
N SER A 93 -3.41 11.23 17.21
CA SER A 93 -2.63 10.99 18.43
C SER A 93 -2.99 9.67 19.09
N LYS A 94 -2.13 9.22 20.01
CA LYS A 94 -2.41 8.06 20.85
C LYS A 94 -3.63 8.32 21.72
N GLY A 95 -4.61 7.42 21.65
CA GLY A 95 -5.70 7.34 22.62
C GLY A 95 -5.24 6.79 23.98
N ASN A 96 -6.15 6.71 24.93
CA ASN A 96 -5.86 6.11 26.23
C ASN A 96 -5.45 4.64 26.09
N ALA A 97 -6.22 3.87 25.34
CA ALA A 97 -5.85 2.52 24.92
C ALA A 97 -5.44 2.51 23.43
N VAL A 98 -4.71 1.48 23.00
CA VAL A 98 -4.37 1.28 21.59
C VAL A 98 -5.64 1.15 20.74
N SER A 99 -6.66 0.48 21.27
CA SER A 99 -7.98 0.33 20.62
C SER A 99 -8.65 1.66 20.28
N ASP A 100 -8.44 2.70 21.11
CA ASP A 100 -9.01 4.03 20.84
C ASP A 100 -8.35 4.66 19.61
N THR A 101 -7.02 4.52 19.49
CA THR A 101 -6.28 4.97 18.30
C THR A 101 -6.72 4.20 17.07
N TYR A 102 -6.84 2.88 17.17
CA TYR A 102 -7.28 2.03 16.07
C TYR A 102 -8.69 2.40 15.59
N PHE A 103 -9.61 2.65 16.52
CA PHE A 103 -10.95 3.11 16.18
C PHE A 103 -10.91 4.43 15.41
N ALA A 104 -10.18 5.43 15.90
CA ALA A 104 -10.05 6.73 15.23
C ALA A 104 -9.47 6.60 13.83
N VAL A 105 -8.37 5.82 13.66
CA VAL A 105 -7.73 5.58 12.36
C VAL A 105 -8.69 4.88 11.39
N SER A 106 -9.39 3.82 11.85
CA SER A 106 -10.35 3.09 11.02
C SER A 106 -11.50 3.97 10.55
N GLU A 107 -12.06 4.81 11.42
CA GLU A 107 -13.12 5.77 11.08
C GLU A 107 -12.69 6.81 10.06
N ILE A 108 -11.45 7.33 10.17
CA ILE A 108 -10.89 8.28 9.21
C ILE A 108 -10.75 7.60 7.85
N ILE A 109 -10.08 6.44 7.79
CA ILE A 109 -9.85 5.70 6.53
C ILE A 109 -11.19 5.35 5.88
N SER A 110 -12.13 4.74 6.62
CA SER A 110 -13.46 4.38 6.11
C SER A 110 -14.22 5.59 5.55
N SER A 111 -14.15 6.73 6.25
CA SER A 111 -14.79 7.97 5.79
C SER A 111 -14.18 8.52 4.50
N LEU A 112 -12.85 8.43 4.34
CA LEU A 112 -12.15 8.84 3.12
C LEU A 112 -12.47 7.91 1.95
N LEU A 113 -12.42 6.59 2.18
CA LEU A 113 -12.74 5.58 1.16
C LEU A 113 -14.16 5.72 0.62
N LYS A 114 -15.15 5.98 1.49
CA LYS A 114 -16.55 6.25 1.08
C LYS A 114 -16.70 7.48 0.19
N LYS A 115 -15.76 8.40 0.25
CA LYS A 115 -15.70 9.60 -0.61
C LYS A 115 -14.78 9.41 -1.82
N ASN A 116 -14.24 8.21 -2.05
CA ASN A 116 -13.23 7.90 -3.07
C ASN A 116 -11.96 8.75 -2.93
N ILE A 117 -11.60 9.13 -1.70
CA ILE A 117 -10.36 9.82 -1.38
C ILE A 117 -9.34 8.77 -0.93
N ILE A 118 -8.15 8.81 -1.50
CA ILE A 118 -7.06 7.88 -1.19
C ILE A 118 -6.34 8.36 0.07
N PRO A 119 -6.43 7.62 1.22
CA PRO A 119 -5.59 7.90 2.37
C PRO A 119 -4.13 7.56 2.08
N VAL A 120 -3.23 8.50 2.38
CA VAL A 120 -1.79 8.30 2.48
C VAL A 120 -1.43 8.38 3.96
N ILE A 121 -1.07 7.23 4.54
CA ILE A 121 -0.86 7.06 5.97
C ILE A 121 0.64 7.10 6.25
N ILE A 122 1.06 7.94 7.19
CA ILE A 122 2.46 8.10 7.56
C ILE A 122 2.65 7.69 9.02
N GLY A 123 3.57 6.77 9.25
CA GLY A 123 4.03 6.42 10.58
C GLY A 123 3.10 5.55 11.39
N GLY A 124 3.47 5.37 12.65
CA GLY A 124 2.99 4.34 13.52
C GLY A 124 3.67 3.00 13.22
N GLY A 125 3.31 1.99 14.00
CA GLY A 125 3.76 0.61 13.77
C GLY A 125 3.07 -0.03 12.58
N GLN A 126 3.67 -1.11 12.07
CA GLN A 126 3.11 -1.86 10.92
C GLN A 126 1.74 -2.52 11.25
N ASP A 127 1.41 -2.68 12.54
CA ASP A 127 0.09 -3.10 13.03
C ASP A 127 -1.06 -2.22 12.53
N ILE A 128 -0.81 -0.97 12.14
CA ILE A 128 -1.79 -0.07 11.51
C ILE A 128 -2.28 -0.64 10.17
N THR A 129 -1.53 -1.53 9.51
CA THR A 129 -2.00 -2.24 8.32
C THR A 129 -3.26 -3.07 8.61
N TYR A 130 -3.36 -3.71 9.79
CA TYR A 130 -4.58 -4.38 10.23
C TYR A 130 -5.75 -3.39 10.34
N VAL A 131 -5.51 -2.23 10.92
CA VAL A 131 -6.54 -1.19 11.07
C VAL A 131 -7.01 -0.67 9.72
N ASN A 132 -6.07 -0.44 8.79
CA ASN A 132 -6.36 -0.05 7.41
C ASN A 132 -7.22 -1.10 6.70
N TYR A 133 -6.89 -2.39 6.85
CA TYR A 133 -7.70 -3.48 6.31
C TYR A 133 -9.11 -3.49 6.91
N ARG A 134 -9.26 -3.33 8.22
CA ARG A 134 -10.57 -3.32 8.90
C ARG A 134 -11.46 -2.16 8.46
N ALA A 135 -10.88 -1.03 8.03
CA ALA A 135 -11.67 0.09 7.50
C ALA A 135 -12.46 -0.27 6.22
N TYR A 136 -12.05 -1.30 5.49
CA TYR A 136 -12.75 -1.82 4.31
C TYR A 136 -13.99 -2.66 4.64
N ASP A 137 -14.16 -3.10 5.87
CA ASP A 137 -15.37 -3.84 6.28
C ASP A 137 -16.65 -3.03 6.01
N ALA A 138 -16.56 -1.71 6.17
CA ALA A 138 -17.67 -0.80 5.90
C ALA A 138 -18.02 -0.67 4.40
N LEU A 139 -17.21 -1.25 3.50
CA LEU A 139 -17.44 -1.25 2.05
C LEU A 139 -18.00 -2.58 1.53
N GLU A 140 -18.11 -3.58 2.39
CA GLU A 140 -18.65 -4.92 2.07
C GLU A 140 -17.98 -5.55 0.82
N GLN A 141 -16.67 -5.32 0.65
CA GLN A 141 -15.90 -5.82 -0.50
C GLN A 141 -14.72 -6.67 -0.08
N THR A 142 -14.35 -7.62 -0.93
CA THR A 142 -13.10 -8.37 -0.78
C THR A 142 -11.90 -7.46 -1.11
N VAL A 143 -10.78 -7.66 -0.40
CA VAL A 143 -9.60 -6.78 -0.41
C VAL A 143 -8.36 -7.56 -0.79
N ASN A 144 -7.49 -6.94 -1.58
CA ASN A 144 -6.14 -7.41 -1.84
C ASN A 144 -5.13 -6.48 -1.14
N ILE A 145 -4.22 -7.07 -0.38
CA ILE A 145 -3.13 -6.35 0.29
C ILE A 145 -1.82 -6.69 -0.40
N THR A 146 -1.03 -5.68 -0.74
CA THR A 146 0.37 -5.85 -1.10
C THR A 146 1.24 -5.18 -0.05
N ALA A 147 1.99 -5.98 0.70
CA ALA A 147 2.97 -5.53 1.67
C ALA A 147 4.37 -5.51 1.04
N VAL A 148 5.11 -4.43 1.26
CA VAL A 148 6.53 -4.36 0.93
C VAL A 148 7.30 -4.48 2.24
N ASP A 149 7.86 -5.66 2.46
CA ASP A 149 8.45 -6.02 3.74
C ASP A 149 9.49 -7.14 3.58
N SER A 150 10.48 -7.12 4.44
CA SER A 150 11.48 -8.18 4.59
C SER A 150 10.97 -9.41 5.35
N ARG A 151 9.83 -9.27 6.07
CA ARG A 151 9.15 -10.27 6.91
C ARG A 151 7.72 -10.49 6.44
N PHE A 152 7.13 -11.58 6.91
CA PHE A 152 5.70 -11.85 6.67
C PHE A 152 4.80 -11.35 7.80
N ASP A 153 5.37 -11.10 8.98
CA ASP A 153 4.65 -10.62 10.16
C ASP A 153 3.46 -11.50 10.55
N LEU A 154 3.69 -12.79 10.53
CA LEU A 154 2.73 -13.79 10.96
C LEU A 154 2.70 -13.95 12.48
N GLY A 155 3.86 -13.81 13.16
CA GLY A 155 3.95 -13.99 14.61
C GLY A 155 3.34 -15.30 15.12
N ASP A 156 3.17 -15.44 16.40
CA ASP A 156 2.41 -16.54 16.97
C ASP A 156 0.89 -16.25 16.95
N LEU A 157 0.09 -17.27 16.68
CA LEU A 157 -1.37 -17.13 16.54
C LEU A 157 -2.05 -16.68 17.85
N GLU A 158 -1.47 -17.02 19.00
CA GLU A 158 -2.01 -16.67 20.32
C GLU A 158 -1.58 -15.28 20.80
N ASP A 159 -0.57 -14.66 20.16
CA ASP A 159 -0.07 -13.34 20.52
C ASP A 159 -1.12 -12.24 20.35
N GLU A 160 -0.96 -11.14 21.09
CA GLU A 160 -1.69 -9.92 20.83
C GLU A 160 -1.28 -9.33 19.47
N LEU A 161 -2.10 -8.42 18.94
CA LEU A 161 -1.78 -7.71 17.70
C LEU A 161 -0.53 -6.85 17.89
N THR A 162 0.50 -7.12 17.09
CA THR A 162 1.74 -6.36 17.03
C THR A 162 2.11 -6.05 15.57
N SER A 163 3.14 -5.22 15.38
CA SER A 163 3.71 -4.96 14.04
C SER A 163 4.24 -6.22 13.36
N GLN A 164 4.63 -7.25 14.13
CA GLN A 164 5.15 -8.53 13.61
C GLN A 164 4.12 -9.68 13.63
N SER A 165 2.84 -9.41 13.94
CA SER A 165 1.77 -10.42 13.95
C SER A 165 0.48 -9.98 13.26
N TYR A 166 0.48 -8.80 12.62
CA TYR A 166 -0.73 -8.23 12.03
C TYR A 166 -1.35 -9.09 10.93
N LEU A 167 -0.53 -9.82 10.16
CA LEU A 167 -1.03 -10.67 9.08
C LEU A 167 -1.84 -11.85 9.60
N SER A 168 -1.40 -12.54 10.66
CA SER A 168 -2.17 -13.61 11.28
C SER A 168 -3.52 -13.10 11.79
N LYS A 169 -3.56 -11.90 12.36
CA LYS A 169 -4.82 -11.30 12.82
C LYS A 169 -5.77 -11.00 11.66
N ILE A 170 -5.24 -10.54 10.51
CA ILE A 170 -6.03 -10.35 9.29
C ILE A 170 -6.61 -11.69 8.79
N ILE A 171 -5.79 -12.75 8.76
CA ILE A 171 -6.20 -14.07 8.25
C ILE A 171 -7.26 -14.71 9.15
N MET A 172 -7.13 -14.59 10.46
CA MET A 172 -8.02 -15.22 11.44
C MET A 172 -9.30 -14.45 11.72
N GLN A 173 -9.33 -13.14 11.42
CA GLN A 173 -10.44 -12.27 11.73
C GLN A 173 -11.71 -12.61 10.93
N GLN A 174 -12.86 -12.59 11.62
CA GLN A 174 -14.17 -12.74 11.00
C GLN A 174 -14.96 -11.41 11.07
N PRO A 175 -15.70 -11.01 10.04
CA PRO A 175 -15.71 -11.63 8.70
C PRO A 175 -14.37 -11.45 7.99
N ASN A 176 -13.90 -12.49 7.28
CA ASN A 176 -12.69 -12.40 6.49
C ASN A 176 -13.01 -11.89 5.08
N ASN A 177 -12.53 -10.70 4.76
CA ASN A 177 -12.69 -10.06 3.45
C ASN A 177 -11.37 -10.08 2.63
N LEU A 178 -10.31 -10.71 3.15
CA LEU A 178 -9.05 -10.85 2.45
C LEU A 178 -9.20 -11.85 1.29
N PHE A 179 -9.04 -11.38 0.05
CA PHE A 179 -8.98 -12.25 -1.12
C PHE A 179 -7.55 -12.65 -1.45
N ASN A 180 -6.61 -11.70 -1.43
CA ASN A 180 -5.20 -11.98 -1.67
C ASN A 180 -4.30 -11.15 -0.76
N TYR A 181 -3.23 -11.78 -0.31
CA TYR A 181 -2.08 -11.11 0.28
C TYR A 181 -0.87 -11.37 -0.61
N CYS A 182 -0.08 -10.32 -0.83
CA CYS A 182 1.18 -10.41 -1.57
C CYS A 182 2.28 -9.74 -0.75
N ASN A 183 3.34 -10.47 -0.44
CA ASN A 183 4.54 -9.87 0.13
C ASN A 183 5.58 -9.64 -0.96
N VAL A 184 6.17 -8.45 -0.98
CA VAL A 184 7.22 -8.04 -1.92
C VAL A 184 8.46 -7.66 -1.14
N GLY A 185 9.52 -8.44 -1.31
CA GLY A 185 10.82 -8.16 -0.71
C GLY A 185 11.22 -9.06 0.45
N TYR A 186 10.46 -10.13 0.75
CA TYR A 186 10.80 -10.99 1.87
C TYR A 186 12.22 -11.56 1.76
N GLN A 187 12.83 -11.76 2.91
CA GLN A 187 14.17 -12.33 3.01
C GLN A 187 14.10 -13.64 3.80
N THR A 188 14.53 -14.75 3.19
CA THR A 188 14.35 -16.11 3.72
C THR A 188 14.95 -16.29 5.11
N PHE A 189 15.98 -15.54 5.46
CA PHE A 189 16.63 -15.64 6.78
C PHE A 189 15.89 -14.88 7.88
N PHE A 190 14.85 -14.12 7.55
CA PHE A 190 13.95 -13.47 8.51
C PHE A 190 12.62 -14.21 8.68
N ASN A 191 12.36 -15.22 7.85
CA ASN A 191 11.08 -15.93 7.83
C ASN A 191 11.31 -17.42 7.94
N SER A 192 10.56 -18.10 8.79
CA SER A 192 10.67 -19.54 8.97
C SER A 192 10.16 -20.31 7.73
N GLN A 193 10.57 -21.56 7.59
CA GLN A 193 10.07 -22.42 6.51
C GLN A 193 8.59 -22.76 6.69
N GLU A 194 8.10 -22.75 7.93
CA GLU A 194 6.69 -22.94 8.27
C GLU A 194 5.85 -21.78 7.78
N GLU A 195 6.30 -20.54 7.96
CA GLU A 195 5.63 -19.34 7.44
C GLU A 195 5.57 -19.33 5.91
N ILE A 196 6.68 -19.68 5.24
CA ILE A 196 6.70 -19.77 3.77
C ILE A 196 5.67 -20.81 3.28
N LYS A 197 5.65 -22.00 3.89
CA LYS A 197 4.68 -23.05 3.55
C LYS A 197 3.25 -22.65 3.87
N LEU A 198 3.02 -21.87 4.92
CA LEU A 198 1.68 -21.38 5.28
C LEU A 198 1.15 -20.42 4.20
N LEU A 199 1.98 -19.48 3.73
CA LEU A 199 1.58 -18.58 2.64
C LEU A 199 1.26 -19.34 1.35
N ASP A 200 2.08 -20.34 1.01
CA ASP A 200 1.81 -21.20 -0.16
C ASP A 200 0.52 -22.01 0.00
N ALA A 201 0.26 -22.55 1.19
CA ALA A 201 -0.96 -23.30 1.49
C ALA A 201 -2.23 -22.42 1.43
N LEU A 202 -2.09 -21.12 1.72
CA LEU A 202 -3.16 -20.11 1.58
C LEU A 202 -3.25 -19.54 0.15
N PHE A 203 -2.42 -20.02 -0.77
CA PHE A 203 -2.31 -19.53 -2.14
C PHE A 203 -1.96 -18.04 -2.24
N PHE A 204 -1.29 -17.48 -1.24
CA PHE A 204 -0.81 -16.10 -1.25
C PHE A 204 0.47 -15.95 -2.09
N ASP A 205 0.75 -14.73 -2.50
CA ASP A 205 1.92 -14.42 -3.31
C ASP A 205 3.07 -13.91 -2.44
N ALA A 206 4.28 -14.34 -2.72
CA ALA A 206 5.47 -13.86 -2.03
C ALA A 206 6.65 -13.77 -3.00
N TYR A 207 7.22 -12.58 -3.15
CA TYR A 207 8.38 -12.30 -4.00
C TYR A 207 9.61 -12.06 -3.12
N ARG A 208 10.65 -12.90 -3.27
CA ARG A 208 11.92 -12.69 -2.56
C ARG A 208 12.57 -11.38 -3.04
N LEU A 209 13.33 -10.74 -2.16
CA LEU A 209 14.02 -9.48 -2.47
C LEU A 209 14.79 -9.53 -3.80
N GLY A 210 15.51 -10.62 -4.09
CA GLY A 210 16.26 -10.77 -5.33
C GLY A 210 15.38 -10.80 -6.58
N GLU A 211 14.21 -11.40 -6.52
CA GLU A 211 13.22 -11.44 -7.59
C GLU A 211 12.50 -10.11 -7.72
N ALA A 212 12.14 -9.50 -6.58
CA ALA A 212 11.42 -8.23 -6.50
C ALA A 212 12.22 -7.05 -7.06
N LYS A 213 13.56 -7.16 -7.17
CA LYS A 213 14.41 -6.16 -7.83
C LYS A 213 14.16 -6.06 -9.34
N ASN A 214 13.63 -7.10 -9.97
CA ASN A 214 13.05 -6.94 -11.29
C ASN A 214 11.62 -6.39 -11.15
N LEU A 215 11.50 -5.07 -11.18
CA LEU A 215 10.26 -4.35 -10.93
C LEU A 215 9.12 -4.74 -11.89
N GLU A 216 9.42 -5.21 -13.10
CA GLU A 216 8.41 -5.68 -14.06
C GLU A 216 7.67 -6.93 -13.55
N ASN A 217 8.34 -7.79 -12.78
CA ASN A 217 7.74 -9.01 -12.22
C ASN A 217 6.72 -8.69 -11.13
N ILE A 218 6.95 -7.63 -10.36
CA ILE A 218 6.11 -7.26 -9.21
C ILE A 218 5.06 -6.19 -9.55
N GLU A 219 5.15 -5.48 -10.68
CA GLU A 219 4.14 -4.49 -11.09
C GLU A 219 2.71 -5.04 -11.04
N PRO A 220 2.42 -6.28 -11.53
CA PRO A 220 1.08 -6.84 -11.45
C PRO A 220 0.54 -6.99 -10.02
N ALA A 221 1.40 -7.21 -9.01
CA ALA A 221 1.00 -7.29 -7.62
C ALA A 221 0.43 -5.95 -7.13
N PHE A 222 1.10 -4.84 -7.43
CA PHE A 222 0.61 -3.50 -7.10
C PHE A 222 -0.65 -3.11 -7.89
N ARG A 223 -0.73 -3.52 -9.15
CA ARG A 223 -1.91 -3.30 -9.99
C ARG A 223 -3.14 -4.08 -9.49
N ASN A 224 -2.94 -5.17 -8.77
CA ASN A 224 -4.00 -5.96 -8.15
C ASN A 224 -4.38 -5.52 -6.73
N ALA A 225 -3.56 -4.69 -6.07
CA ALA A 225 -3.75 -4.28 -4.68
C ALA A 225 -4.90 -3.27 -4.52
N ASP A 226 -5.62 -3.38 -3.42
CA ASP A 226 -6.50 -2.34 -2.87
C ASP A 226 -5.72 -1.53 -1.83
N ILE A 227 -4.93 -2.21 -0.99
CA ILE A 227 -4.07 -1.64 0.05
C ILE A 227 -2.61 -1.92 -0.31
N VAL A 228 -1.79 -0.88 -0.28
CA VAL A 228 -0.33 -1.03 -0.29
C VAL A 228 0.23 -0.56 1.05
N SER A 229 0.99 -1.43 1.69
CA SER A 229 1.59 -1.23 3.01
C SER A 229 3.10 -1.42 2.91
N ILE A 230 3.86 -0.40 3.28
CA ILE A 230 5.33 -0.43 3.21
C ILE A 230 5.91 -0.31 4.61
N ASP A 231 6.64 -1.34 5.05
CA ASP A 231 7.57 -1.20 6.17
C ASP A 231 8.87 -0.55 5.66
N ILE A 232 9.28 0.54 6.29
CA ILE A 232 10.54 1.20 5.93
C ILE A 232 11.76 0.31 6.18
N GLY A 233 11.63 -0.72 7.03
CA GLY A 233 12.64 -1.76 7.25
C GLY A 233 12.89 -2.66 6.05
N ALA A 234 12.04 -2.63 5.02
CA ALA A 234 12.28 -3.28 3.73
C ALA A 234 13.40 -2.60 2.93
N VAL A 235 13.69 -1.33 3.24
CA VAL A 235 14.78 -0.56 2.62
C VAL A 235 16.07 -0.79 3.40
N ARG A 236 17.20 -0.89 2.69
CA ARG A 236 18.50 -1.08 3.34
C ARG A 236 18.88 0.05 4.28
N GLN A 237 19.52 -0.30 5.37
CA GLN A 237 19.91 0.65 6.42
C GLN A 237 20.75 1.83 5.91
N SER A 238 21.59 1.63 4.89
CA SER A 238 22.41 2.70 4.33
C SER A 238 21.60 3.85 3.74
N GLU A 239 20.35 3.60 3.36
CA GLU A 239 19.44 4.57 2.75
C GLU A 239 18.29 4.96 3.66
N ALA A 240 17.79 4.02 4.47
CA ALA A 240 16.74 4.26 5.46
C ALA A 240 17.16 3.77 6.85
N PRO A 241 18.03 4.50 7.57
CA PRO A 241 18.50 4.09 8.89
C PRO A 241 17.44 4.26 10.00
N ALA A 242 16.34 4.96 9.75
CA ALA A 242 15.35 5.34 10.77
C ALA A 242 14.39 4.22 11.16
N ASN A 243 14.93 3.06 11.47
CA ASN A 243 14.22 1.91 12.02
C ASN A 243 15.19 1.11 12.90
N ASN A 244 14.78 0.72 14.11
CA ASN A 244 15.65 -0.06 14.99
C ASN A 244 16.01 -1.44 14.41
N ASN A 245 15.14 -1.98 13.56
CA ASN A 245 15.32 -3.28 12.91
C ASN A 245 15.93 -3.17 11.49
N ALA A 246 16.47 -1.98 11.12
CA ALA A 246 17.02 -1.75 9.79
C ALA A 246 18.13 -2.74 9.44
N SER A 247 18.04 -3.35 8.26
CA SER A 247 18.94 -4.39 7.76
C SER A 247 19.93 -3.83 6.71
N PRO A 248 21.17 -4.36 6.62
CA PRO A 248 22.08 -3.98 5.54
C PRO A 248 21.58 -4.40 4.15
N ASN A 249 20.71 -5.41 4.06
CA ASN A 249 20.06 -5.83 2.83
C ASN A 249 18.63 -5.31 2.77
N GLY A 250 18.22 -4.83 1.60
CA GLY A 250 16.89 -4.28 1.35
C GLY A 250 16.84 -3.65 -0.03
N PHE A 251 15.73 -3.01 -0.33
CA PHE A 251 15.60 -2.19 -1.52
C PHE A 251 16.51 -0.96 -1.48
N TYR A 252 16.93 -0.50 -2.65
CA TYR A 252 17.53 0.82 -2.80
C TYR A 252 16.45 1.91 -2.78
N GLY A 253 16.85 3.17 -2.57
CA GLY A 253 15.93 4.31 -2.53
C GLY A 253 15.20 4.52 -3.85
N ASP A 254 15.86 4.34 -4.98
CA ASP A 254 15.25 4.43 -6.31
C ASP A 254 14.28 3.27 -6.58
N GLU A 255 14.59 2.04 -6.11
CA GLU A 255 13.71 0.88 -6.23
C GLU A 255 12.41 1.09 -5.43
N ILE A 256 12.49 1.55 -4.17
CA ILE A 256 11.30 1.77 -3.34
C ILE A 256 10.46 2.97 -3.83
N CYS A 257 11.08 3.99 -4.41
CA CYS A 257 10.39 5.09 -5.07
C CYS A 257 9.63 4.60 -6.32
N ALA A 258 10.26 3.75 -7.15
CA ALA A 258 9.59 3.14 -8.30
C ALA A 258 8.42 2.23 -7.89
N ILE A 259 8.57 1.46 -6.81
CA ILE A 259 7.50 0.65 -6.20
C ILE A 259 6.33 1.57 -5.78
N SER A 260 6.61 2.67 -5.10
CA SER A 260 5.60 3.66 -4.69
C SER A 260 4.87 4.25 -5.90
N ARG A 261 5.58 4.50 -7.00
CA ARG A 261 4.98 4.94 -8.25
C ARG A 261 4.08 3.88 -8.88
N TYR A 262 4.47 2.60 -8.87
CA TYR A 262 3.61 1.51 -9.36
C TYR A 262 2.31 1.39 -8.54
N ALA A 263 2.39 1.54 -7.21
CA ALA A 263 1.21 1.63 -6.37
C ALA A 263 0.32 2.81 -6.78
N GLY A 264 0.91 3.98 -7.02
CA GLY A 264 0.18 5.18 -7.45
C GLY A 264 -0.53 5.02 -8.79
N ILE A 265 0.15 4.45 -9.81
CA ILE A 265 -0.41 4.26 -11.17
C ILE A 265 -1.57 3.24 -11.18
N SER A 266 -1.65 2.36 -10.20
CA SER A 266 -2.73 1.38 -10.12
C SER A 266 -4.09 2.06 -9.93
N ASP A 267 -5.01 1.86 -10.87
CA ASP A 267 -6.39 2.36 -10.77
C ASP A 267 -7.17 1.72 -9.59
N LYS A 268 -6.66 0.62 -9.04
CA LYS A 268 -7.32 -0.15 -7.98
C LYS A 268 -6.85 0.24 -6.58
N VAL A 269 -5.59 0.67 -6.43
CA VAL A 269 -5.06 1.07 -5.12
C VAL A 269 -5.85 2.24 -4.58
N SER A 270 -6.48 2.01 -3.44
CA SER A 270 -7.35 2.97 -2.75
C SER A 270 -6.81 3.37 -1.36
N SER A 271 -5.71 2.76 -0.88
CA SER A 271 -5.00 3.16 0.35
C SER A 271 -3.51 2.86 0.23
N PHE A 272 -2.68 3.77 0.74
CA PHE A 272 -1.23 3.67 0.74
C PHE A 272 -0.67 4.06 2.10
N GLY A 273 0.13 3.19 2.72
CA GLY A 273 0.71 3.44 4.04
C GLY A 273 2.21 3.16 4.09
N ILE A 274 2.95 3.99 4.83
CA ILE A 274 4.38 3.83 5.13
C ILE A 274 4.54 3.85 6.63
N TYR A 275 5.12 2.80 7.20
CA TYR A 275 5.15 2.52 8.62
C TYR A 275 6.57 2.31 9.14
N GLU A 276 6.69 2.22 10.47
CA GLU A 276 7.94 1.89 11.18
C GLU A 276 9.05 2.95 11.06
N TYR A 277 8.73 4.19 10.63
CA TYR A 277 9.69 5.30 10.67
C TYR A 277 9.93 5.77 12.10
N ASN A 278 11.18 5.72 12.56
CA ASN A 278 11.57 6.16 13.91
C ASN A 278 12.60 7.29 13.84
N SER A 279 12.16 8.52 14.10
CA SER A 279 12.97 9.74 14.04
C SER A 279 14.22 9.70 14.90
N LYS A 280 14.21 8.89 16.00
CA LYS A 280 15.37 8.72 16.90
C LYS A 280 16.62 8.21 16.16
N TYR A 281 16.43 7.41 15.11
CA TYR A 281 17.53 6.82 14.33
C TYR A 281 17.80 7.58 13.03
N ASP A 282 17.02 8.62 12.72
CA ASP A 282 17.12 9.38 11.47
C ASP A 282 18.15 10.52 11.57
N LYS A 283 19.39 10.23 11.25
CA LYS A 283 20.43 11.26 11.16
C LYS A 283 20.21 12.13 9.91
N HIS A 284 20.15 13.43 10.13
CA HIS A 284 19.97 14.44 9.06
C HIS A 284 18.66 14.30 8.27
N ASN A 285 17.64 13.65 8.83
CA ASN A 285 16.35 13.40 8.17
C ASN A 285 16.48 12.67 6.83
N GLN A 286 17.46 11.76 6.71
CA GLN A 286 17.73 11.02 5.49
C GLN A 286 16.53 10.12 5.12
N THR A 287 16.02 9.35 6.08
CA THR A 287 14.85 8.48 5.88
C THR A 287 13.58 9.29 5.69
N ALA A 288 13.41 10.38 6.46
CA ALA A 288 12.28 11.29 6.25
C ALA A 288 12.26 11.87 4.83
N HIS A 289 13.44 12.20 4.28
CA HIS A 289 13.56 12.67 2.90
C HIS A 289 13.23 11.58 1.88
N LEU A 290 13.65 10.32 2.12
CA LEU A 290 13.29 9.20 1.26
C LEU A 290 11.77 8.94 1.29
N ILE A 291 11.14 8.94 2.49
CA ILE A 291 9.69 8.77 2.61
C ILE A 291 8.94 9.90 1.89
N ALA A 292 9.43 11.14 1.99
CA ALA A 292 8.87 12.26 1.24
C ALA A 292 8.91 12.01 -0.28
N GLN A 293 10.02 11.47 -0.80
CA GLN A 293 10.14 11.09 -2.22
C GLN A 293 9.19 9.94 -2.56
N MET A 294 9.07 8.90 -1.73
CA MET A 294 8.12 7.80 -1.93
C MET A 294 6.68 8.32 -2.05
N ILE A 295 6.26 9.24 -1.17
CA ILE A 295 4.94 9.88 -1.22
C ILE A 295 4.80 10.70 -2.51
N TRP A 296 5.83 11.46 -2.89
CA TRP A 296 5.86 12.22 -4.12
C TRP A 296 5.67 11.33 -5.35
N TYR A 297 6.40 10.20 -5.44
CA TYR A 297 6.28 9.22 -6.53
C TYR A 297 4.91 8.54 -6.54
N PHE A 298 4.32 8.27 -5.37
CA PHE A 298 2.97 7.75 -5.29
C PHE A 298 1.94 8.76 -5.86
N ILE A 299 2.03 10.02 -5.46
CA ILE A 299 1.14 11.09 -5.96
C ILE A 299 1.30 11.28 -7.48
N GLU A 300 2.54 11.28 -7.97
CA GLU A 300 2.83 11.35 -9.42
C GLU A 300 2.23 10.17 -10.16
N GLY A 301 2.31 8.97 -9.58
CA GLY A 301 1.65 7.79 -10.08
C GLY A 301 0.12 7.96 -10.16
N VAL A 302 -0.52 8.47 -9.12
CA VAL A 302 -1.98 8.74 -9.11
C VAL A 302 -2.37 9.71 -10.23
N ASN A 303 -1.57 10.76 -10.47
CA ASN A 303 -1.80 11.70 -11.58
C ASN A 303 -1.64 11.04 -12.96
N SER A 304 -0.89 9.94 -13.04
CA SER A 304 -0.66 9.17 -14.27
C SER A 304 -1.69 8.05 -14.49
N ARG A 305 -2.75 7.95 -13.69
CA ARG A 305 -3.82 6.96 -13.86
C ARG A 305 -4.58 7.18 -15.17
N VAL A 306 -4.79 6.09 -15.91
CA VAL A 306 -5.43 6.16 -17.24
C VAL A 306 -6.79 5.45 -17.30
N LYS A 307 -7.30 5.00 -16.14
CA LYS A 307 -8.53 4.20 -16.04
C LYS A 307 -8.48 2.98 -16.97
N ASP A 308 -7.44 2.19 -16.81
CA ASP A 308 -7.11 1.05 -17.65
C ASP A 308 -7.38 -0.27 -16.90
N TYR A 309 -8.66 -0.54 -16.65
CA TYR A 309 -9.09 -1.79 -16.04
C TYR A 309 -10.20 -2.42 -16.88
N PRO A 310 -10.04 -3.65 -17.40
CA PRO A 310 -10.92 -4.22 -18.41
C PRO A 310 -12.26 -4.75 -17.87
N PHE A 311 -12.60 -4.48 -16.61
CA PHE A 311 -13.79 -5.05 -15.97
C PHE A 311 -15.10 -4.57 -16.61
N THR A 312 -15.17 -3.32 -17.07
CA THR A 312 -16.40 -2.72 -17.60
C THR A 312 -16.41 -2.51 -19.12
N GLN A 313 -15.25 -2.49 -19.78
CA GLN A 313 -15.10 -2.13 -21.19
C GLN A 313 -14.06 -3.02 -21.87
N LYS A 314 -14.34 -4.32 -22.00
CA LYS A 314 -13.42 -5.29 -22.64
C LYS A 314 -13.13 -4.98 -24.12
N ASP A 315 -13.97 -4.22 -24.79
CA ASP A 315 -13.83 -3.88 -26.23
C ASP A 315 -12.57 -3.05 -26.53
N ASN A 316 -12.01 -2.35 -25.53
CA ASN A 316 -10.76 -1.60 -25.66
C ASN A 316 -9.51 -2.46 -25.46
N TYR A 317 -9.68 -3.78 -25.38
CA TYR A 317 -8.59 -4.72 -25.11
C TYR A 317 -8.52 -5.77 -26.22
N GLN A 318 -7.30 -6.09 -26.63
CA GLN A 318 -7.05 -7.21 -27.50
C GLN A 318 -7.18 -8.51 -26.69
N LYS A 319 -8.07 -9.39 -27.15
CA LYS A 319 -8.30 -10.71 -26.54
C LYS A 319 -7.38 -11.74 -27.20
N PHE A 320 -6.75 -12.57 -26.37
CA PHE A 320 -5.96 -13.74 -26.79
C PHE A 320 -6.51 -14.96 -26.07
N THR A 321 -6.63 -16.06 -26.79
CA THR A 321 -7.07 -17.35 -26.21
C THR A 321 -5.99 -18.39 -26.44
N VAL A 322 -5.55 -19.05 -25.40
CA VAL A 322 -4.59 -20.14 -25.42
C VAL A 322 -5.34 -21.42 -25.02
N LEU A 323 -5.35 -22.42 -25.89
CA LEU A 323 -5.91 -23.73 -25.58
C LEU A 323 -4.85 -24.57 -24.87
N LEU A 324 -5.18 -25.11 -23.72
CA LEU A 324 -4.37 -26.11 -23.01
C LEU A 324 -4.71 -27.53 -23.49
N ALA A 325 -3.89 -28.51 -23.10
CA ALA A 325 -4.02 -29.90 -23.52
C ALA A 325 -5.41 -30.55 -23.21
N ASP A 326 -6.09 -30.04 -22.15
CA ASP A 326 -7.41 -30.51 -21.72
C ASP A 326 -8.58 -29.71 -22.31
N ASP A 327 -8.36 -28.99 -23.42
CA ASP A 327 -9.32 -28.09 -24.08
C ASP A 327 -9.88 -26.95 -23.21
N ASP A 328 -9.29 -26.69 -22.04
CA ASP A 328 -9.65 -25.55 -21.20
C ASP A 328 -8.96 -24.26 -21.70
N PRO A 329 -9.73 -23.27 -22.19
CA PRO A 329 -9.15 -22.05 -22.74
C PRO A 329 -8.73 -21.08 -21.63
N LEU A 330 -7.47 -20.64 -21.65
CA LEU A 330 -7.01 -19.47 -20.92
C LEU A 330 -7.21 -18.22 -21.77
N THR A 331 -7.93 -17.24 -21.22
CA THR A 331 -8.20 -15.97 -21.90
C THR A 331 -7.36 -14.85 -21.31
N PHE A 332 -6.63 -14.17 -22.17
CA PHE A 332 -5.82 -13.00 -21.83
C PHE A 332 -6.37 -11.75 -22.51
N TYR A 333 -6.19 -10.61 -21.86
CA TYR A 333 -6.53 -9.30 -22.37
C TYR A 333 -5.30 -8.39 -22.33
N LYS A 334 -4.99 -7.73 -23.45
CA LYS A 334 -3.94 -6.72 -23.55
C LYS A 334 -4.57 -5.36 -23.82
N SER A 335 -4.26 -4.39 -22.98
CA SER A 335 -4.72 -3.02 -23.17
C SER A 335 -4.12 -2.38 -24.42
N HIS A 336 -4.93 -1.69 -25.21
CA HIS A 336 -4.47 -0.83 -26.29
C HIS A 336 -3.84 0.48 -25.77
N LYS A 337 -4.23 0.92 -24.56
CA LYS A 337 -3.73 2.18 -23.97
C LYS A 337 -2.33 2.03 -23.36
N THR A 338 -2.12 0.98 -22.57
CA THR A 338 -0.93 0.82 -21.73
C THR A 338 -0.05 -0.37 -22.13
N GLY A 339 -0.57 -1.28 -22.96
CA GLY A 339 0.09 -2.55 -23.25
C GLY A 339 0.06 -3.56 -22.11
N ARG A 340 -0.58 -3.24 -20.97
CA ARG A 340 -0.69 -4.12 -19.81
C ARG A 340 -1.54 -5.34 -20.10
N TRP A 341 -1.30 -6.42 -19.34
CA TRP A 341 -1.94 -7.71 -19.53
C TRP A 341 -2.76 -8.12 -18.32
N TRP A 342 -3.88 -8.82 -18.58
CA TRP A 342 -4.73 -9.48 -17.60
C TRP A 342 -5.04 -10.90 -18.06
N ILE A 343 -5.25 -11.80 -17.10
CA ILE A 343 -5.77 -13.14 -17.36
C ILE A 343 -7.16 -13.27 -16.75
N GLU A 344 -8.09 -13.86 -17.51
CA GLU A 344 -9.48 -14.07 -17.07
C GLU A 344 -9.60 -15.33 -16.22
N ILE A 345 -10.37 -15.23 -15.15
CA ILE A 345 -10.78 -16.37 -14.33
C ILE A 345 -12.26 -16.61 -14.54
N ASN A 346 -12.62 -17.84 -14.88
CA ASN A 346 -14.01 -18.23 -15.04
C ASN A 346 -14.67 -18.38 -13.68
N ILE A 347 -15.47 -17.39 -13.26
CA ILE A 347 -16.21 -17.40 -12.01
C ILE A 347 -17.55 -18.09 -12.23
N LEU A 348 -17.73 -19.26 -11.65
CA LEU A 348 -18.87 -20.14 -11.92
C LEU A 348 -20.22 -19.66 -11.38
N SER A 349 -20.34 -18.73 -10.41
CA SER A 349 -21.67 -18.20 -9.99
C SER A 349 -21.71 -17.18 -8.85
N ASN A 350 -20.63 -16.76 -8.24
CA ASN A 350 -20.71 -15.95 -7.02
C ASN A 350 -20.35 -14.47 -7.26
N ASN A 351 -21.32 -13.56 -7.04
CA ASN A 351 -21.12 -12.11 -7.18
C ASN A 351 -19.99 -11.57 -6.30
N LYS A 352 -19.67 -12.24 -5.19
CA LYS A 352 -18.61 -11.82 -4.23
C LYS A 352 -17.24 -11.69 -4.90
N TYR A 353 -16.91 -12.54 -5.87
CA TYR A 353 -15.59 -12.59 -6.50
C TYR A 353 -15.51 -11.88 -7.87
N LYS A 354 -16.59 -11.24 -8.33
CA LYS A 354 -16.56 -10.53 -9.63
C LYS A 354 -15.41 -9.54 -9.79
N ARG A 355 -14.98 -8.91 -8.71
CA ARG A 355 -13.83 -7.99 -8.69
C ARG A 355 -12.51 -8.66 -9.08
N HIS A 356 -12.44 -9.99 -8.97
CA HIS A 356 -11.23 -10.79 -9.20
C HIS A 356 -11.32 -11.64 -10.47
N ALA A 357 -12.33 -11.39 -11.31
CA ALA A 357 -12.50 -12.11 -12.60
C ALA A 357 -11.35 -11.86 -13.57
N LEU A 358 -10.62 -10.75 -13.41
CA LEU A 358 -9.48 -10.39 -14.23
C LEU A 358 -8.29 -10.10 -13.31
N ILE A 359 -7.24 -10.91 -13.44
CA ILE A 359 -6.03 -10.78 -12.64
C ILE A 359 -4.94 -10.13 -13.48
N PRO A 360 -4.28 -9.09 -12.98
CA PRO A 360 -3.11 -8.52 -13.63
C PRO A 360 -2.01 -9.57 -13.82
N CYS A 361 -1.45 -9.61 -15.01
CA CYS A 361 -0.36 -10.52 -15.35
C CYS A 361 0.69 -9.81 -16.22
N THR A 362 1.78 -10.49 -16.52
CA THR A 362 2.84 -10.03 -17.42
C THR A 362 2.67 -10.62 -18.83
N TYR A 363 3.39 -10.09 -19.79
CA TYR A 363 3.54 -10.73 -21.11
C TYR A 363 4.18 -12.12 -21.01
N GLN A 364 5.09 -12.31 -20.04
CA GLN A 364 5.75 -13.61 -19.83
C GLN A 364 4.77 -14.69 -19.35
N ASP A 365 3.75 -14.33 -18.57
CA ASP A 365 2.66 -15.25 -18.18
C ASP A 365 1.91 -15.75 -19.43
N TYR A 366 1.64 -14.87 -20.40
CA TYR A 366 1.04 -15.27 -21.68
C TYR A 366 1.97 -16.19 -22.49
N VAL A 367 3.26 -15.84 -22.58
CA VAL A 367 4.27 -16.67 -23.29
C VAL A 367 4.41 -18.04 -22.63
N ALA A 368 4.37 -18.12 -21.29
CA ALA A 368 4.39 -19.40 -20.57
C ALA A 368 3.15 -20.26 -20.90
N ALA A 369 1.97 -19.64 -20.90
CA ALA A 369 0.73 -20.33 -21.26
C ALA A 369 0.76 -20.92 -22.69
N THR A 370 1.35 -20.20 -23.67
CA THR A 370 1.52 -20.74 -25.06
C THR A 370 2.44 -21.95 -25.13
N LYS A 371 3.19 -22.25 -24.06
CA LYS A 371 4.05 -23.43 -23.89
C LYS A 371 3.44 -24.46 -22.93
N GLU A 372 2.13 -24.41 -22.73
CA GLU A 372 1.37 -25.27 -21.83
C GLU A 372 1.76 -25.15 -20.35
N ILE A 373 2.39 -24.04 -19.93
CA ILE A 373 2.73 -23.75 -18.55
C ILE A 373 1.65 -22.81 -17.99
N ILE A 374 0.82 -23.32 -17.07
CA ILE A 374 -0.24 -22.53 -16.43
C ILE A 374 0.40 -21.44 -15.53
N PRO A 375 0.04 -20.15 -15.70
CA PRO A 375 0.53 -19.10 -14.82
C PRO A 375 0.12 -19.34 -13.36
N GLU A 376 1.09 -19.32 -12.45
CA GLU A 376 0.87 -19.61 -11.03
C GLU A 376 -0.21 -18.72 -10.40
N LYS A 377 -0.21 -17.43 -10.73
CA LYS A 377 -1.21 -16.48 -10.23
C LYS A 377 -2.64 -16.81 -10.65
N TRP A 378 -2.84 -17.40 -11.84
CA TRP A 378 -4.14 -17.89 -12.28
C TRP A 378 -4.56 -19.09 -11.44
N TYR A 379 -3.66 -20.08 -11.28
CA TYR A 379 -3.90 -21.27 -10.47
C TYR A 379 -4.25 -20.91 -9.03
N LYS A 380 -3.43 -20.06 -8.38
CA LYS A 380 -3.67 -19.60 -7.00
C LYS A 380 -5.02 -18.90 -6.85
N ALA A 381 -5.41 -18.07 -7.80
CA ALA A 381 -6.69 -17.39 -7.75
C ALA A 381 -7.88 -18.34 -7.95
N MET A 382 -7.76 -19.33 -8.83
CA MET A 382 -8.78 -20.37 -9.00
C MET A 382 -8.98 -21.14 -7.69
N GLN A 383 -7.89 -21.52 -6.99
CA GLN A 383 -7.99 -22.26 -5.73
C GLN A 383 -8.70 -21.46 -4.61
N LYS A 384 -8.61 -20.13 -4.61
CA LYS A 384 -9.33 -19.27 -3.65
C LYS A 384 -10.82 -19.12 -3.93
N MET A 385 -11.28 -19.50 -5.11
CA MET A 385 -12.67 -19.33 -5.55
C MET A 385 -13.49 -20.63 -5.48
N VAL A 386 -12.81 -21.76 -5.26
CA VAL A 386 -13.41 -23.07 -5.01
C VAL A 386 -13.74 -23.23 -3.52
#